data_a56cb26711f210ff0777605d6df70ef8
#
_entry.id   a56cb26711f210ff0777605d6df70ef8
#
_cell.length_a   1.000
_cell.length_b   1.000
_cell.length_c   1.000
_cell.angle_alpha   90.00
_cell.angle_beta   90.00
_cell.angle_gamma   90.00
#
_symmetry.space_group_name_H-M   'P 1'
#
loop_
_entity.id
_entity.type
_entity.pdbx_description
1 polymer ?
#
loop_
_entity_poly.entity_id
_entity_poly.type
_entity_poly.pdbx_seq_one_letter_code
_entity_poly.pdbx_strand_id
1 'polypeptide(L)'
;SKINAITDITKKAMNGDIPFDQALKKRIKILKANKTEVQKTLSIIKNNISESFKRNQKFFKENANNCFIVSGGFREIILPIVIPYGFKDKNVFGNDFIYKNDGTIFTINRDNPLSQEFGKIKISNHINQNKSTSNKHKISIILGDGYTDYEVNKYGEADYFIQFVENVNRKSLNNKADAIAENFDDVIKFINKINEK
;
A
#
# COMPACT_ATOMS: atom_id res chain seq x y z
N SER A 1 24.79 -0.61 10.34
CA SER A 1 24.76 -0.89 8.88
C SER A 1 23.67 -0.04 8.21
N LYS A 2 23.70 0.16 6.90
CA LYS A 2 22.63 0.85 6.14
C LYS A 2 21.26 0.20 6.38
N ILE A 3 21.23 -1.12 6.45
CA ILE A 3 20.00 -1.90 6.68
C ILE A 3 19.36 -1.49 8.01
N ASN A 4 20.11 -1.48 9.09
CA ASN A 4 19.59 -1.12 10.42
C ASN A 4 19.02 0.31 10.45
N ALA A 5 19.71 1.26 9.81
CA ALA A 5 19.23 2.65 9.72
C ALA A 5 17.92 2.75 8.92
N ILE A 6 17.80 2.06 7.79
CA ILE A 6 16.57 2.03 6.97
C ILE A 6 15.44 1.35 7.73
N THR A 7 15.70 0.25 8.43
CA THR A 7 14.73 -0.49 9.24
C THR A 7 14.18 0.39 10.36
N ASP A 8 15.04 1.09 11.11
CA ASP A 8 14.62 1.98 12.19
C ASP A 8 13.74 3.14 11.68
N ILE A 9 14.17 3.80 10.59
CA ILE A 9 13.38 4.87 9.97
C ILE A 9 12.01 4.34 9.51
N THR A 10 11.98 3.14 8.92
CA THR A 10 10.72 2.52 8.47
C THR A 10 9.80 2.24 9.64
N LYS A 11 10.33 1.63 10.72
CA LYS A 11 9.56 1.32 11.93
C LYS A 11 8.92 2.57 12.53
N LYS A 12 9.68 3.67 12.67
CA LYS A 12 9.18 4.94 13.20
C LYS A 12 8.06 5.51 12.33
N ALA A 13 8.23 5.51 11.00
CA ALA A 13 7.19 6.00 10.10
C ALA A 13 5.91 5.16 10.15
N MET A 14 6.04 3.83 10.19
CA MET A 14 4.91 2.91 10.23
C MET A 14 4.15 2.97 11.57
N ASN A 15 4.79 3.39 12.64
CA ASN A 15 4.15 3.64 13.94
C ASN A 15 3.51 5.03 14.03
N GLY A 16 3.82 5.95 13.09
CA GLY A 16 3.38 7.34 13.13
C GLY A 16 4.30 8.28 13.93
N ASP A 17 5.50 7.81 14.35
CA ASP A 17 6.45 8.60 15.16
C ASP A 17 7.15 9.69 14.34
N ILE A 18 7.24 9.52 13.02
CA ILE A 18 7.78 10.51 12.09
C ILE A 18 6.92 10.58 10.82
N PRO A 19 6.79 11.74 10.17
CA PRO A 19 6.06 11.88 8.91
C PRO A 19 6.63 10.99 7.81
N PHE A 20 5.73 10.39 7.03
CA PHE A 20 6.08 9.43 5.99
C PHE A 20 7.05 10.01 4.95
N ASP A 21 6.81 11.24 4.49
CA ASP A 21 7.63 11.92 3.49
C ASP A 21 9.07 12.16 3.97
N GLN A 22 9.25 12.49 5.25
CA GLN A 22 10.57 12.65 5.86
C GLN A 22 11.33 11.33 5.92
N ALA A 23 10.61 10.26 6.32
CA ALA A 23 11.15 8.91 6.36
C ALA A 23 11.58 8.44 4.96
N LEU A 24 10.74 8.67 3.96
CA LEU A 24 11.02 8.31 2.57
C LEU A 24 12.27 9.03 2.04
N LYS A 25 12.37 10.35 2.25
CA LYS A 25 13.56 11.15 1.87
C LYS A 25 14.84 10.62 2.51
N LYS A 26 14.80 10.31 3.81
CA LYS A 26 15.97 9.77 4.53
C LYS A 26 16.38 8.41 3.98
N ARG A 27 15.42 7.50 3.74
CA ARG A 27 15.68 6.15 3.20
C ARG A 27 16.33 6.22 1.80
N ILE A 28 15.81 7.03 0.90
CA ILE A 28 16.37 7.20 -0.46
C ILE A 28 17.81 7.70 -0.42
N LYS A 29 18.13 8.66 0.45
CA LYS A 29 19.52 9.14 0.63
C LYS A 29 20.49 8.03 1.06
N ILE A 30 20.02 7.11 1.92
CA ILE A 30 20.83 6.00 2.44
C ILE A 30 20.97 4.90 1.39
N LEU A 31 19.93 4.64 0.62
CA LEU A 31 19.80 3.47 -0.26
C LEU A 31 20.87 3.42 -1.34
N LYS A 32 21.12 4.54 -2.07
CA LYS A 32 22.09 4.63 -3.17
C LYS A 32 21.99 3.45 -4.14
N ALA A 33 20.79 3.08 -4.55
CA ALA A 33 20.53 1.93 -5.41
C ALA A 33 20.45 2.33 -6.90
N ASN A 34 20.44 1.33 -7.76
CA ASN A 34 20.31 1.47 -9.20
C ASN A 34 19.23 0.53 -9.76
N LYS A 35 18.92 0.64 -11.05
CA LYS A 35 17.90 -0.20 -11.74
C LYS A 35 18.12 -1.70 -11.54
N THR A 36 19.37 -2.16 -11.57
CA THR A 36 19.70 -3.60 -11.39
C THR A 36 19.31 -4.09 -10.00
N GLU A 37 19.55 -3.26 -8.96
CA GLU A 37 19.17 -3.61 -7.59
C GLU A 37 17.66 -3.57 -7.38
N VAL A 38 16.95 -2.66 -8.07
CA VAL A 38 15.48 -2.63 -8.10
C VAL A 38 14.94 -3.92 -8.73
N GLN A 39 15.49 -4.39 -9.85
CA GLN A 39 15.08 -5.65 -10.50
C GLN A 39 15.38 -6.89 -9.63
N LYS A 40 16.52 -6.92 -8.94
CA LYS A 40 16.83 -7.99 -7.97
C LYS A 40 15.80 -7.98 -6.82
N THR A 41 15.45 -6.80 -6.30
CA THR A 41 14.46 -6.64 -5.25
C THR A 41 13.09 -7.14 -5.72
N LEU A 42 12.66 -6.80 -6.94
CA LEU A 42 11.43 -7.30 -7.55
C LEU A 42 11.40 -8.84 -7.57
N SER A 43 12.49 -9.48 -7.99
CA SER A 43 12.58 -10.95 -8.03
C SER A 43 12.46 -11.58 -6.65
N ILE A 44 13.06 -10.98 -5.64
CA ILE A 44 12.95 -11.45 -4.24
C ILE A 44 11.52 -11.32 -3.74
N ILE A 45 10.86 -10.17 -3.96
CA ILE A 45 9.49 -9.93 -3.50
C ILE A 45 8.51 -10.89 -4.19
N LYS A 46 8.67 -11.15 -5.50
CA LYS A 46 7.81 -12.11 -6.23
C LYS A 46 7.81 -13.50 -5.59
N ASN A 47 8.93 -13.93 -5.02
CA ASN A 47 9.05 -15.23 -4.36
C ASN A 47 8.50 -15.24 -2.92
N ASN A 48 8.24 -14.05 -2.34
CA ASN A 48 7.80 -13.89 -0.95
C ASN A 48 6.40 -13.31 -0.82
N ILE A 49 5.53 -13.51 -1.82
CA ILE A 49 4.13 -13.09 -1.75
C ILE A 49 3.41 -13.99 -0.74
N SER A 50 2.61 -13.39 0.15
CA SER A 50 1.81 -14.09 1.16
C SER A 50 0.93 -15.17 0.53
N GLU A 51 0.89 -16.36 1.14
CA GLU A 51 0.14 -17.50 0.64
C GLU A 51 -1.37 -17.22 0.61
N SER A 52 -1.89 -16.46 1.59
CA SER A 52 -3.30 -16.08 1.59
C SER A 52 -3.65 -15.18 0.40
N PHE A 53 -2.73 -14.32 -0.03
CA PHE A 53 -2.92 -13.50 -1.22
C PHE A 53 -2.92 -14.36 -2.50
N LYS A 54 -1.97 -15.31 -2.62
CA LYS A 54 -1.88 -16.19 -3.79
C LYS A 54 -3.15 -17.02 -3.97
N ARG A 55 -3.64 -17.71 -2.91
CA ARG A 55 -4.81 -18.57 -3.02
C ARG A 55 -6.12 -17.83 -3.29
N ASN A 56 -6.17 -16.53 -2.97
CA ASN A 56 -7.32 -15.68 -3.24
C ASN A 56 -7.25 -14.92 -4.58
N GLN A 57 -6.41 -15.35 -5.52
CA GLN A 57 -6.27 -14.73 -6.84
C GLN A 57 -7.61 -14.60 -7.59
N LYS A 58 -8.52 -15.58 -7.44
CA LYS A 58 -9.84 -15.54 -8.07
C LYS A 58 -10.62 -14.32 -7.62
N PHE A 59 -10.64 -14.05 -6.30
CA PHE A 59 -11.32 -12.89 -5.74
C PHE A 59 -10.83 -11.58 -6.37
N PHE A 60 -9.51 -11.39 -6.51
CA PHE A 60 -8.96 -10.17 -7.12
C PHE A 60 -9.34 -10.03 -8.58
N LYS A 61 -9.30 -11.12 -9.36
CA LYS A 61 -9.70 -11.12 -10.77
C LYS A 61 -11.18 -10.76 -10.97
N GLU A 62 -12.06 -11.34 -10.16
CA GLU A 62 -13.50 -11.08 -10.21
C GLU A 62 -13.84 -9.65 -9.76
N ASN A 63 -13.06 -9.08 -8.84
CA ASN A 63 -13.25 -7.75 -8.29
C ASN A 63 -12.26 -6.70 -8.85
N ALA A 64 -11.62 -6.97 -9.99
CA ALA A 64 -10.53 -6.15 -10.56
C ALA A 64 -10.89 -4.66 -10.77
N ASN A 65 -12.17 -4.33 -10.95
CA ASN A 65 -12.63 -2.94 -11.10
C ASN A 65 -12.72 -2.18 -9.78
N ASN A 66 -12.81 -2.91 -8.66
CA ASN A 66 -13.04 -2.37 -7.33
C ASN A 66 -11.85 -2.55 -6.40
N CYS A 67 -10.82 -3.30 -6.83
CA CYS A 67 -9.58 -3.48 -6.07
C CYS A 67 -8.53 -2.47 -6.53
N PHE A 68 -7.96 -1.76 -5.57
CA PHE A 68 -6.92 -0.74 -5.77
C PHE A 68 -5.72 -1.04 -4.89
N ILE A 69 -4.54 -0.73 -5.39
CA ILE A 69 -3.30 -0.70 -4.59
C ILE A 69 -2.93 0.77 -4.39
N VAL A 70 -2.85 1.21 -3.14
CA VAL A 70 -2.41 2.55 -2.76
C VAL A 70 -1.23 2.41 -1.80
N SER A 71 -0.02 2.58 -2.29
CA SER A 71 1.19 2.22 -1.56
C SER A 71 2.23 3.35 -1.53
N GLY A 72 2.86 3.55 -0.38
CA GLY A 72 4.07 4.35 -0.27
C GLY A 72 5.32 3.69 -0.88
N GLY A 73 5.20 2.44 -1.36
CA GLY A 73 6.23 1.74 -2.14
C GLY A 73 6.32 2.25 -3.58
N PHE A 74 7.12 1.57 -4.40
CA PHE A 74 7.42 2.01 -5.77
C PHE A 74 6.62 1.22 -6.80
N ARG A 75 5.93 1.94 -7.69
CA ARG A 75 5.06 1.37 -8.72
C ARG A 75 5.81 0.40 -9.64
N GLU A 76 7.05 0.72 -9.97
CA GLU A 76 7.94 -0.13 -10.78
C GLU A 76 8.16 -1.53 -10.17
N ILE A 77 8.10 -1.64 -8.84
CA ILE A 77 8.19 -2.92 -8.12
C ILE A 77 6.81 -3.55 -7.95
N ILE A 78 5.81 -2.76 -7.58
CA ILE A 78 4.47 -3.24 -7.23
C ILE A 78 3.73 -3.79 -8.45
N LEU A 79 3.72 -3.04 -9.55
CA LEU A 79 2.92 -3.33 -10.74
C LEU A 79 3.19 -4.73 -11.33
N PRO A 80 4.47 -5.14 -11.57
CA PRO A 80 4.76 -6.47 -12.12
C PRO A 80 4.41 -7.63 -11.18
N ILE A 81 4.16 -7.34 -9.89
CA ILE A 81 3.74 -8.32 -8.90
C ILE A 81 2.22 -8.52 -8.95
N VAL A 82 1.44 -7.42 -9.01
CA VAL A 82 0.00 -7.48 -8.80
C VAL A 82 -0.80 -7.70 -10.09
N ILE A 83 -0.26 -7.35 -11.26
CA ILE A 83 -0.91 -7.60 -12.56
C ILE A 83 -1.29 -9.08 -12.77
N PRO A 84 -0.44 -10.08 -12.46
CA PRO A 84 -0.82 -11.48 -12.59
C PRO A 84 -2.01 -11.90 -11.72
N TYR A 85 -2.27 -11.16 -10.64
CA TYR A 85 -3.41 -11.39 -9.73
C TYR A 85 -4.70 -10.69 -10.18
N GLY A 86 -4.69 -9.99 -11.31
CA GLY A 86 -5.87 -9.37 -11.92
C GLY A 86 -6.04 -7.89 -11.62
N PHE A 87 -5.13 -7.26 -10.89
CA PHE A 87 -5.18 -5.81 -10.69
C PHE A 87 -4.96 -5.08 -12.02
N LYS A 88 -5.75 -4.03 -12.25
CA LYS A 88 -5.60 -3.19 -13.44
C LYS A 88 -4.49 -2.18 -13.24
N ASP A 89 -3.71 -1.91 -14.26
CA ASP A 89 -2.62 -0.92 -14.24
C ASP A 89 -3.07 0.42 -13.65
N LYS A 90 -4.20 0.95 -14.12
CA LYS A 90 -4.82 2.21 -13.66
C LYS A 90 -5.26 2.22 -12.20
N ASN A 91 -5.36 1.06 -11.56
CA ASN A 91 -5.77 0.89 -10.15
C ASN A 91 -4.55 0.70 -9.23
N VAL A 92 -3.33 0.81 -9.74
CA VAL A 92 -2.10 0.64 -8.96
C VAL A 92 -1.41 1.98 -8.81
N PHE A 93 -1.39 2.49 -7.59
CA PHE A 93 -0.77 3.76 -7.21
C PHE A 93 0.43 3.48 -6.31
N GLY A 94 1.57 4.03 -6.69
CA GLY A 94 2.84 3.91 -5.97
C GLY A 94 3.73 5.09 -6.29
N ASN A 95 4.84 5.23 -5.59
CA ASN A 95 5.86 6.23 -5.89
C ASN A 95 6.63 5.87 -7.16
N ASP A 96 7.32 6.85 -7.73
CA ASP A 96 8.15 6.71 -8.92
C ASP A 96 9.60 7.08 -8.60
N PHE A 97 10.55 6.24 -9.05
CA PHE A 97 11.95 6.59 -9.04
C PHE A 97 12.27 7.56 -10.20
N ILE A 98 13.18 8.48 -9.94
CA ILE A 98 13.83 9.30 -10.97
C ILE A 98 15.28 8.82 -11.05
N TYR A 99 15.68 8.36 -12.23
CA TYR A 99 17.01 7.80 -12.48
C TYR A 99 17.93 8.82 -13.15
N LYS A 100 19.23 8.72 -12.89
CA LYS A 100 20.27 9.32 -13.70
C LYS A 100 20.49 8.52 -14.99
N ASN A 101 21.25 9.08 -15.93
CA ASN A 101 21.59 8.42 -17.20
C ASN A 101 22.35 7.08 -16.99
N ASP A 102 23.11 6.96 -15.91
CA ASP A 102 23.84 5.74 -15.53
C ASP A 102 22.97 4.67 -14.86
N GLY A 103 21.66 4.92 -14.71
CA GLY A 103 20.70 4.02 -14.07
C GLY A 103 20.70 4.08 -12.54
N THR A 104 21.48 4.94 -11.91
CA THR A 104 21.44 5.15 -10.46
C THR A 104 20.16 5.91 -10.07
N ILE A 105 19.52 5.58 -8.96
CA ILE A 105 18.41 6.36 -8.42
C ILE A 105 18.93 7.73 -7.98
N PHE A 106 18.45 8.78 -8.65
CA PHE A 106 18.75 10.15 -8.27
C PHE A 106 17.86 10.61 -7.12
N THR A 107 16.55 10.46 -7.30
CA THR A 107 15.52 10.86 -6.33
C THR A 107 14.22 10.15 -6.62
N ILE A 108 13.13 10.62 -6.02
CA ILE A 108 11.76 10.19 -6.30
C ILE A 108 10.96 11.34 -6.90
N ASN A 109 9.91 11.03 -7.63
CA ASN A 109 8.98 12.04 -8.13
C ASN A 109 8.25 12.69 -6.94
N ARG A 110 8.55 13.96 -6.67
CA ARG A 110 7.98 14.71 -5.55
C ARG A 110 6.59 15.26 -5.82
N ASP A 111 6.17 15.30 -7.09
CA ASP A 111 4.82 15.72 -7.48
C ASP A 111 3.82 14.58 -7.31
N ASN A 112 4.30 13.34 -7.14
CA ASN A 112 3.46 12.20 -6.80
C ASN A 112 2.94 12.35 -5.35
N PRO A 113 1.60 12.39 -5.14
CA PRO A 113 1.04 12.56 -3.79
C PRO A 113 1.55 11.55 -2.78
N LEU A 114 1.82 10.30 -3.21
CA LEU A 114 2.31 9.23 -2.34
C LEU A 114 3.75 9.45 -1.83
N SER A 115 4.47 10.44 -2.35
CA SER A 115 5.76 10.88 -1.82
C SER A 115 5.65 11.90 -0.70
N GLN A 116 4.43 12.40 -0.45
CA GLN A 116 4.11 13.47 0.48
C GLN A 116 3.34 12.95 1.70
N GLU A 117 3.23 13.79 2.72
CA GLU A 117 2.34 13.58 3.85
C GLU A 117 0.87 13.51 3.38
N PHE A 118 0.07 12.65 4.01
CA PHE A 118 -1.33 12.39 3.63
C PHE A 118 -1.53 11.90 2.17
N GLY A 119 -0.48 11.36 1.56
CA GLY A 119 -0.54 10.93 0.15
C GLY A 119 -1.57 9.85 -0.11
N LYS A 120 -1.74 8.88 0.80
CA LYS A 120 -2.78 7.84 0.68
C LYS A 120 -4.18 8.42 0.74
N ILE A 121 -4.41 9.41 1.60
CA ILE A 121 -5.70 10.10 1.73
C ILE A 121 -6.04 10.80 0.41
N LYS A 122 -5.08 11.56 -0.17
CA LYS A 122 -5.28 12.25 -1.45
C LYS A 122 -5.63 11.29 -2.60
N ILE A 123 -4.96 10.14 -2.67
CA ILE A 123 -5.24 9.12 -3.70
C ILE A 123 -6.59 8.45 -3.44
N SER A 124 -6.93 8.12 -2.18
CA SER A 124 -8.24 7.53 -1.84
C SER A 124 -9.40 8.47 -2.16
N ASN A 125 -9.25 9.75 -1.87
CA ASN A 125 -10.23 10.79 -2.26
C ASN A 125 -10.41 10.84 -3.79
N HIS A 126 -9.31 10.86 -4.55
CA HIS A 126 -9.36 10.81 -6.02
C HIS A 126 -10.09 9.56 -6.54
N ILE A 127 -9.83 8.39 -5.94
CA ILE A 127 -10.52 7.14 -6.30
C ILE A 127 -12.03 7.26 -6.03
N ASN A 128 -12.41 7.79 -4.87
CA ASN A 128 -13.81 7.95 -4.47
C ASN A 128 -14.57 8.91 -5.38
N GLN A 129 -13.98 10.05 -5.72
CA GLN A 129 -14.55 11.02 -6.66
C GLN A 129 -14.81 10.41 -8.04
N ASN A 130 -13.90 9.61 -8.57
CA ASN A 130 -14.03 8.96 -9.87
C ASN A 130 -15.05 7.80 -9.87
N LYS A 131 -15.42 7.26 -8.71
CA LYS A 131 -16.44 6.21 -8.56
C LYS A 131 -17.86 6.76 -8.35
N SER A 132 -18.00 8.02 -8.01
CA SER A 132 -19.26 8.66 -7.59
C SER A 132 -20.29 8.88 -8.71
N THR A 133 -20.18 8.22 -9.87
CA THR A 133 -21.14 8.32 -10.98
C THR A 133 -22.44 7.54 -10.77
N SER A 134 -22.58 6.77 -9.69
CA SER A 134 -23.80 6.06 -9.32
C SER A 134 -24.31 6.58 -7.97
N ASN A 135 -25.63 6.92 -7.89
CA ASN A 135 -26.33 7.42 -6.69
C ASN A 135 -26.35 6.45 -5.48
N LYS A 136 -25.59 5.36 -5.50
CA LYS A 136 -25.46 4.44 -4.36
C LYS A 136 -24.09 4.62 -3.72
N HIS A 137 -24.10 4.96 -2.42
CA HIS A 137 -22.88 4.88 -1.61
C HIS A 137 -22.33 3.48 -1.68
N LYS A 138 -21.10 3.33 -2.21
CA LYS A 138 -20.40 2.06 -2.23
C LYS A 138 -19.47 2.01 -1.04
N ILE A 139 -19.65 0.99 -0.20
CA ILE A 139 -18.77 0.76 0.95
C ILE A 139 -17.32 0.66 0.48
N SER A 140 -16.46 1.43 1.10
CA SER A 140 -15.02 1.46 0.87
C SER A 140 -14.26 0.91 2.08
N ILE A 141 -13.28 0.06 1.81
CA ILE A 141 -12.47 -0.60 2.84
C ILE A 141 -11.01 -0.33 2.54
N ILE A 142 -10.29 0.21 3.51
CA ILE A 142 -8.83 0.25 3.48
C ILE A 142 -8.25 -0.94 4.25
N LEU A 143 -7.36 -1.69 3.61
CA LEU A 143 -6.63 -2.81 4.19
C LEU A 143 -5.15 -2.45 4.27
N GLY A 144 -4.55 -2.57 5.44
CA GLY A 144 -3.13 -2.28 5.61
C GLY A 144 -2.58 -2.60 6.99
N ASP A 145 -1.26 -2.51 7.13
CA ASP A 145 -0.54 -2.79 8.38
C ASP A 145 0.02 -1.54 9.05
N GLY A 146 -0.09 -0.36 8.43
CA GLY A 146 0.57 0.86 8.85
C GLY A 146 -0.35 1.99 9.30
N TYR A 147 0.26 2.95 10.00
CA TYR A 147 -0.47 4.14 10.47
C TYR A 147 -1.09 4.94 9.31
N THR A 148 -0.40 5.04 8.18
CA THR A 148 -0.91 5.74 6.99
C THR A 148 -2.12 5.07 6.33
N ASP A 149 -2.38 3.78 6.60
CA ASP A 149 -3.60 3.08 6.19
C ASP A 149 -4.76 3.47 7.10
N TYR A 150 -4.53 3.45 8.40
CA TYR A 150 -5.50 3.93 9.38
C TYR A 150 -5.90 5.41 9.13
N GLU A 151 -4.97 6.27 8.73
CA GLU A 151 -5.29 7.67 8.41
C GLU A 151 -6.34 7.80 7.30
N VAL A 152 -6.35 6.93 6.30
CA VAL A 152 -7.36 6.96 5.23
C VAL A 152 -8.78 6.83 5.81
N ASN A 153 -8.99 5.89 6.73
CA ASN A 153 -10.29 5.75 7.42
C ASN A 153 -10.53 6.91 8.40
N LYS A 154 -9.53 7.28 9.20
CA LYS A 154 -9.62 8.37 10.18
C LYS A 154 -10.06 9.71 9.54
N TYR A 155 -9.66 9.98 8.30
CA TYR A 155 -10.02 11.20 7.57
C TYR A 155 -11.24 11.02 6.66
N GLY A 156 -11.97 9.91 6.77
CA GLY A 156 -13.25 9.68 6.11
C GLY A 156 -13.15 9.24 4.65
N GLU A 157 -11.99 8.84 4.18
CA GLU A 157 -11.79 8.35 2.81
C GLU A 157 -11.97 6.83 2.67
N ALA A 158 -12.26 6.14 3.76
CA ALA A 158 -12.71 4.75 3.78
C ALA A 158 -13.72 4.55 4.91
N ASP A 159 -14.77 3.75 4.67
CA ASP A 159 -15.81 3.43 5.67
C ASP A 159 -15.26 2.50 6.75
N TYR A 160 -14.35 1.58 6.39
CA TYR A 160 -13.74 0.62 7.31
C TYR A 160 -12.23 0.55 7.13
N PHE A 161 -11.54 0.40 8.26
CA PHE A 161 -10.12 0.03 8.30
C PHE A 161 -9.94 -1.38 8.82
N ILE A 162 -9.38 -2.27 7.99
CA ILE A 162 -8.97 -3.62 8.39
C ILE A 162 -7.45 -3.62 8.59
N GLN A 163 -7.02 -3.88 9.80
CA GLN A 163 -5.59 -4.10 10.07
C GLN A 163 -5.19 -5.49 9.61
N PHE A 164 -4.25 -5.57 8.65
CA PHE A 164 -3.74 -6.82 8.11
C PHE A 164 -2.48 -7.24 8.84
N VAL A 165 -2.52 -8.37 9.53
CA VAL A 165 -1.44 -8.79 10.46
C VAL A 165 -0.72 -10.08 10.06
N GLU A 166 -0.97 -10.63 8.87
CA GLU A 166 -0.34 -11.88 8.39
C GLU A 166 1.20 -11.84 8.50
N ASN A 167 1.81 -10.69 8.22
CA ASN A 167 3.28 -10.55 8.25
C ASN A 167 3.77 -9.70 9.42
N VAL A 168 3.01 -8.67 9.82
CA VAL A 168 3.41 -7.74 10.89
C VAL A 168 2.19 -7.29 11.68
N ASN A 169 2.17 -7.55 12.97
CA ASN A 169 1.16 -7.01 13.89
C ASN A 169 1.69 -5.76 14.61
N ARG A 170 1.10 -4.60 14.32
CA ARG A 170 1.37 -3.33 15.00
C ARG A 170 0.32 -3.09 16.07
N LYS A 171 0.60 -3.51 17.29
CA LYS A 171 -0.33 -3.44 18.44
C LYS A 171 -0.93 -2.05 18.67
N SER A 172 -0.22 -0.97 18.30
CA SER A 172 -0.70 0.42 18.40
C SER A 172 -1.90 0.72 17.50
N LEU A 173 -2.18 -0.13 16.52
CA LEU A 173 -3.32 0.01 15.61
C LEU A 173 -4.51 -0.90 15.95
N ASN A 174 -4.32 -1.90 16.83
CA ASN A 174 -5.35 -2.89 17.12
C ASN A 174 -6.68 -2.25 17.60
N ASN A 175 -6.58 -1.20 18.43
CA ASN A 175 -7.77 -0.49 18.95
C ASN A 175 -8.32 0.59 17.98
N LYS A 176 -7.73 0.73 16.79
CA LYS A 176 -8.12 1.71 15.77
C LYS A 176 -8.78 1.05 14.56
N ALA A 177 -8.65 -0.28 14.45
CA ALA A 177 -9.18 -1.04 13.34
C ALA A 177 -10.62 -1.51 13.63
N ASP A 178 -11.47 -1.50 12.60
CA ASP A 178 -12.81 -2.08 12.65
C ASP A 178 -12.76 -3.60 12.67
N ALA A 179 -11.69 -4.17 12.11
CA ALA A 179 -11.38 -5.59 12.17
C ALA A 179 -9.87 -5.84 12.07
N ILE A 180 -9.42 -6.97 12.63
CA ILE A 180 -8.05 -7.48 12.47
C ILE A 180 -8.15 -8.74 11.61
N ALA A 181 -7.39 -8.79 10.51
CA ALA A 181 -7.31 -9.93 9.60
C ALA A 181 -5.93 -10.57 9.67
N GLU A 182 -5.87 -11.83 10.08
CA GLU A 182 -4.63 -12.61 10.14
C GLU A 182 -4.18 -13.11 8.76
N ASN A 183 -5.11 -13.14 7.80
CA ASN A 183 -4.88 -13.56 6.43
C ASN A 183 -5.97 -12.96 5.52
N PHE A 184 -5.83 -13.14 4.20
CA PHE A 184 -6.77 -12.54 3.26
C PHE A 184 -8.15 -13.21 3.27
N ASP A 185 -8.28 -14.44 3.76
CA ASP A 185 -9.59 -15.12 3.89
C ASP A 185 -10.46 -14.41 4.95
N ASP A 186 -9.85 -13.87 6.01
CA ASP A 186 -10.57 -13.10 7.03
C ASP A 186 -11.08 -11.76 6.47
N VAL A 187 -10.31 -11.14 5.55
CA VAL A 187 -10.77 -9.95 4.82
C VAL A 187 -12.02 -10.27 4.00
N ILE A 188 -12.03 -11.38 3.26
CA ILE A 188 -13.18 -11.80 2.45
C ILE A 188 -14.40 -12.09 3.35
N LYS A 189 -14.20 -12.77 4.49
CA LYS A 189 -15.29 -13.00 5.46
C LYS A 189 -15.89 -11.68 5.95
N PHE A 190 -15.05 -10.69 6.26
CA PHE A 190 -15.52 -9.37 6.69
C PHE A 190 -16.33 -8.68 5.58
N ILE A 191 -15.83 -8.70 4.33
CA ILE A 191 -16.53 -8.12 3.17
C ILE A 191 -17.90 -8.77 2.99
N ASN A 192 -18.00 -10.10 3.07
CA ASN A 192 -19.27 -10.82 2.94
C ASN A 192 -20.25 -10.41 4.03
N LYS A 193 -19.79 -10.35 5.28
CA LYS A 193 -20.62 -9.97 6.44
C LYS A 193 -21.22 -8.55 6.32
N ILE A 194 -20.49 -7.59 5.76
CA ILE A 194 -21.02 -6.22 5.58
C ILE A 194 -21.97 -6.10 4.40
N ASN A 195 -21.84 -6.96 3.38
CA ASN A 195 -22.73 -6.98 2.22
C ASN A 195 -24.08 -7.68 2.50
N GLU A 196 -24.18 -8.45 3.59
CA GLU A 196 -25.41 -9.11 4.05
C GLU A 196 -26.31 -8.18 4.90
N LYS A 197 -25.83 -7.00 5.27
CA LYS A 197 -26.57 -5.99 6.04
C LYS A 197 -27.21 -4.96 5.12
#